data_2da5225f834905265205c3baefaae529
#
_entry.id   2da5225f834905265205c3baefaae529
#
_cell.length_a   1.000
_cell.length_b   1.000
_cell.length_c   1.000
_cell.angle_alpha   90.00
_cell.angle_beta   90.00
_cell.angle_gamma   90.00
#
_symmetry.space_group_name_H-M   'P 1'
#
loop_
_entity.id
_entity.type
_entity.pdbx_description
1 polymer ?
#
loop_
_entity_poly.entity_id
_entity_poly.type
_entity_poly.pdbx_seq_one_letter_code
_entity_poly.pdbx_strand_id
1 'polypeptide(L)'
;MAIACKTADISAPEGPAGYSCKEVSAVTVNDFVFSGLGVAGNTSNLIKAAVTTAFVNQFPGLNGLGISLARLDIAPGGVIPLHTHPGGSEVLLVLQGSICARFISSSANTVYLKTLNKGDSMIFPQGLLHFQLNAGKGAALAVVSFSSPSPGLQILDFALFTNNFPSELVEATTFLDDAQVKKLKGILGGTG
;
A
#
# COMPACT_ATOMS: atom_id res chain seq x y z
N MET A 1 -7.22 -10.51 28.86
CA MET A 1 -6.41 -9.58 28.04
C MET A 1 -7.20 -8.28 27.93
N ALA A 2 -6.66 -7.14 28.35
CA ALA A 2 -7.41 -5.89 28.42
C ALA A 2 -7.73 -5.37 27.00
N ILE A 3 -9.01 -5.25 26.66
CA ILE A 3 -9.51 -4.77 25.36
C ILE A 3 -9.02 -3.35 25.06
N ALA A 4 -8.84 -2.51 26.10
CA ALA A 4 -8.41 -1.12 25.98
C ALA A 4 -7.07 -0.93 25.25
N CYS A 5 -6.08 -1.81 25.49
CA CYS A 5 -4.80 -1.73 24.78
C CYS A 5 -4.82 -2.26 23.33
N LYS A 6 -6.01 -2.61 22.82
CA LYS A 6 -6.23 -3.01 21.42
C LYS A 6 -6.93 -1.93 20.59
N THR A 7 -7.22 -0.79 21.20
CA THR A 7 -7.85 0.34 20.49
C THR A 7 -6.93 1.55 20.58
N ALA A 8 -6.56 2.09 19.40
CA ALA A 8 -5.67 3.25 19.29
C ALA A 8 -6.36 4.53 19.79
N ASP A 9 -5.63 5.33 20.55
CA ASP A 9 -5.93 6.75 20.68
C ASP A 9 -5.31 7.51 19.51
N ILE A 10 -6.09 7.68 18.44
CA ILE A 10 -5.65 8.37 17.22
C ILE A 10 -5.60 9.90 17.36
N SER A 11 -5.99 10.46 18.51
CA SER A 11 -5.80 11.88 18.81
C SER A 11 -4.34 12.23 19.16
N ALA A 12 -3.55 11.23 19.57
CA ALA A 12 -2.13 11.35 19.79
C ALA A 12 -1.33 10.89 18.55
N PRO A 13 -0.11 11.44 18.31
CA PRO A 13 0.74 10.98 17.22
C PRO A 13 1.17 9.52 17.40
N GLU A 14 1.31 8.79 16.29
CA GLU A 14 1.89 7.46 16.29
C GLU A 14 3.36 7.52 16.74
N GLY A 15 3.69 6.75 17.78
CA GLY A 15 5.07 6.59 18.24
C GLY A 15 5.74 5.36 17.62
N PRO A 16 7.04 5.11 17.92
CA PRO A 16 7.78 3.95 17.40
C PRO A 16 7.15 2.59 17.75
N ALA A 17 6.34 2.53 18.82
CA ALA A 17 5.62 1.33 19.25
C ALA A 17 4.15 1.30 18.83
N GLY A 18 3.73 2.21 17.93
CA GLY A 18 2.34 2.39 17.51
C GLY A 18 1.61 3.45 18.33
N TYR A 19 0.28 3.43 18.29
CA TYR A 19 -0.56 4.37 19.03
C TYR A 19 -0.71 4.01 20.50
N SER A 20 -0.87 5.03 21.35
CA SER A 20 -1.30 4.86 22.73
C SER A 20 -2.66 4.16 22.82
N CYS A 21 -2.91 3.51 23.94
CA CYS A 21 -4.21 2.86 24.19
C CYS A 21 -5.28 3.91 24.48
N LYS A 22 -6.46 3.73 23.91
CA LYS A 22 -7.66 4.50 24.24
C LYS A 22 -8.12 4.16 25.67
N GLU A 23 -8.62 5.15 26.40
CA GLU A 23 -9.19 4.93 27.74
C GLU A 23 -10.34 3.92 27.68
N VAL A 24 -10.39 2.98 28.62
CA VAL A 24 -11.38 1.87 28.63
C VAL A 24 -12.80 2.36 28.56
N SER A 25 -13.14 3.43 29.30
CA SER A 25 -14.47 4.02 29.36
C SER A 25 -14.90 4.68 28.03
N ALA A 26 -13.95 4.99 27.15
CA ALA A 26 -14.21 5.60 25.86
C ALA A 26 -14.24 4.57 24.69
N VAL A 27 -13.96 3.28 24.96
CA VAL A 27 -14.02 2.23 23.94
C VAL A 27 -15.47 1.84 23.66
N THR A 28 -15.84 1.79 22.37
CA THR A 28 -17.17 1.41 21.90
C THR A 28 -17.10 0.33 20.83
N VAL A 29 -18.22 -0.27 20.48
CA VAL A 29 -18.29 -1.23 19.36
C VAL A 29 -17.83 -0.62 18.05
N ASN A 30 -18.00 0.69 17.85
CA ASN A 30 -17.59 1.37 16.63
C ASN A 30 -16.07 1.38 16.42
N ASP A 31 -15.29 1.23 17.48
CA ASP A 31 -13.84 1.10 17.37
C ASP A 31 -13.42 -0.23 16.70
N PHE A 32 -14.31 -1.21 16.66
CA PHE A 32 -14.08 -2.55 16.08
C PHE A 32 -14.84 -2.79 14.78
N VAL A 33 -15.40 -1.74 14.17
CA VAL A 33 -16.11 -1.82 12.89
C VAL A 33 -15.56 -0.75 11.94
N PHE A 34 -15.25 -1.14 10.71
CA PHE A 34 -14.84 -0.25 9.63
C PHE A 34 -15.68 -0.52 8.37
N SER A 35 -16.43 0.46 7.91
CA SER A 35 -17.37 0.31 6.78
C SER A 35 -16.84 0.90 5.46
N GLY A 36 -15.64 1.50 5.45
CA GLY A 36 -15.10 2.22 4.29
C GLY A 36 -14.74 1.34 3.09
N LEU A 37 -14.52 0.02 3.29
CA LEU A 37 -14.13 -0.89 2.20
C LEU A 37 -15.30 -1.23 1.25
N GLY A 38 -16.55 -0.89 1.59
CA GLY A 38 -17.72 -1.11 0.73
C GLY A 38 -17.81 -0.15 -0.45
N VAL A 39 -17.10 0.98 -0.42
CA VAL A 39 -17.16 2.03 -1.44
C VAL A 39 -15.94 1.95 -2.36
N ALA A 40 -16.19 1.98 -3.68
CA ALA A 40 -15.10 2.02 -4.66
C ALA A 40 -14.33 3.33 -4.59
N GLY A 41 -13.02 3.24 -4.69
CA GLY A 41 -12.12 4.39 -4.75
C GLY A 41 -12.16 5.07 -6.13
N ASN A 42 -11.74 6.34 -6.17
CA ASN A 42 -11.67 7.09 -7.43
C ASN A 42 -10.41 6.71 -8.23
N THR A 43 -10.60 6.07 -9.37
CA THR A 43 -9.52 5.65 -10.29
C THR A 43 -9.21 6.67 -11.40
N SER A 44 -9.84 7.86 -11.37
CA SER A 44 -9.59 8.94 -12.35
C SER A 44 -8.33 9.75 -11.98
N ASN A 45 -7.18 9.09 -12.05
CA ASN A 45 -5.87 9.65 -11.70
C ASN A 45 -4.77 9.05 -12.60
N LEU A 46 -3.51 9.49 -12.42
CA LEU A 46 -2.36 9.08 -13.24
C LEU A 46 -2.16 7.55 -13.29
N ILE A 47 -2.31 6.87 -12.16
CA ILE A 47 -2.11 5.42 -12.06
C ILE A 47 -3.37 4.61 -12.38
N LYS A 48 -4.52 5.27 -12.59
CA LYS A 48 -5.83 4.65 -12.83
C LYS A 48 -6.21 3.61 -11.78
N ALA A 49 -5.83 3.86 -10.53
CA ALA A 49 -6.09 2.97 -9.41
C ALA A 49 -6.37 3.76 -8.13
N ALA A 50 -7.01 3.12 -7.17
CA ALA A 50 -7.25 3.66 -5.85
C ALA A 50 -7.05 2.59 -4.78
N VAL A 51 -6.49 2.99 -3.65
CA VAL A 51 -6.31 2.16 -2.46
C VAL A 51 -7.10 2.78 -1.32
N THR A 52 -8.09 2.04 -0.81
CA THR A 52 -8.84 2.43 0.39
C THR A 52 -8.31 1.62 1.56
N THR A 53 -7.58 2.28 2.46
CA THR A 53 -6.94 1.64 3.61
C THR A 53 -7.88 1.52 4.80
N ALA A 54 -7.77 0.40 5.52
CA ALA A 54 -8.29 0.17 6.85
C ALA A 54 -7.10 -0.18 7.76
N PHE A 55 -6.23 0.81 7.98
CA PHE A 55 -5.08 0.73 8.88
C PHE A 55 -5.46 1.25 10.27
N VAL A 56 -4.56 1.18 11.21
CA VAL A 56 -4.87 1.54 12.60
C VAL A 56 -5.43 2.96 12.77
N ASN A 57 -5.01 3.92 11.95
CA ASN A 57 -5.51 5.30 11.99
C ASN A 57 -6.93 5.47 11.44
N GLN A 58 -7.40 4.60 10.54
CA GLN A 58 -8.80 4.57 10.11
C GLN A 58 -9.63 3.55 10.91
N PHE A 59 -8.98 2.53 11.46
CA PHE A 59 -9.61 1.41 12.14
C PHE A 59 -8.91 1.16 13.50
N PRO A 60 -9.22 1.98 14.53
CA PRO A 60 -8.49 1.98 15.82
C PRO A 60 -8.43 0.63 16.54
N GLY A 61 -9.43 -0.23 16.35
CA GLY A 61 -9.46 -1.58 16.93
C GLY A 61 -8.37 -2.52 16.43
N LEU A 62 -7.60 -2.14 15.41
CA LEU A 62 -6.47 -2.94 14.92
C LEU A 62 -5.19 -2.75 15.75
N ASN A 63 -5.15 -1.77 16.66
CA ASN A 63 -3.94 -1.45 17.42
C ASN A 63 -3.34 -2.68 18.11
N GLY A 64 -2.08 -2.96 17.80
CA GLY A 64 -1.33 -4.08 18.38
C GLY A 64 -1.86 -5.49 18.02
N LEU A 65 -2.76 -5.62 17.03
CA LEU A 65 -3.26 -6.93 16.58
C LEU A 65 -2.41 -7.58 15.50
N GLY A 66 -1.50 -6.83 14.86
CA GLY A 66 -0.65 -7.36 13.80
C GLY A 66 -1.36 -7.63 12.48
N ILE A 67 -2.51 -6.99 12.26
CA ILE A 67 -3.29 -7.13 11.02
C ILE A 67 -3.84 -5.79 10.56
N SER A 68 -4.05 -5.65 9.27
CA SER A 68 -4.85 -4.58 8.63
C SER A 68 -5.34 -5.00 7.26
N LEU A 69 -6.15 -4.18 6.63
CA LEU A 69 -6.76 -4.44 5.33
C LEU A 69 -6.66 -3.22 4.43
N ALA A 70 -6.73 -3.45 3.11
CA ALA A 70 -7.07 -2.40 2.15
C ALA A 70 -7.88 -2.99 0.97
N ARG A 71 -8.64 -2.12 0.31
CA ARG A 71 -9.32 -2.39 -0.95
C ARG A 71 -8.54 -1.76 -2.09
N LEU A 72 -8.33 -2.51 -3.16
CA LEU A 72 -7.72 -2.06 -4.41
C LEU A 72 -8.78 -1.99 -5.50
N ASP A 73 -9.03 -0.81 -6.04
CA ASP A 73 -9.83 -0.60 -7.25
C ASP A 73 -8.88 -0.22 -8.39
N ILE A 74 -8.83 -1.02 -9.46
CA ILE A 74 -7.87 -0.82 -10.56
C ILE A 74 -8.66 -0.79 -11.88
N ALA A 75 -8.75 0.38 -12.51
CA ALA A 75 -9.38 0.56 -13.81
C ALA A 75 -8.60 -0.19 -14.93
N PRO A 76 -9.18 -0.40 -16.12
CA PRO A 76 -8.45 -0.99 -17.24
C PRO A 76 -7.15 -0.22 -17.55
N GLY A 77 -6.03 -0.95 -17.60
CA GLY A 77 -4.68 -0.38 -17.77
C GLY A 77 -4.19 0.40 -16.55
N GLY A 78 -4.86 0.30 -15.41
CA GLY A 78 -4.42 0.89 -14.14
C GLY A 78 -3.38 0.01 -13.44
N VAL A 79 -2.59 0.64 -12.56
CA VAL A 79 -1.48 0.00 -11.87
C VAL A 79 -1.35 0.53 -10.44
N ILE A 80 -1.07 -0.37 -9.50
CA ILE A 80 -0.39 -0.01 -8.25
C ILE A 80 1.10 -0.13 -8.56
N PRO A 81 1.86 0.99 -8.62
CA PRO A 81 3.26 0.99 -9.06
C PRO A 81 4.16 0.13 -8.19
N LEU A 82 5.41 -0.08 -8.62
CA LEU A 82 6.41 -0.78 -7.81
C LEU A 82 6.54 -0.12 -6.44
N HIS A 83 6.26 -0.89 -5.40
CA HIS A 83 6.28 -0.42 -4.02
C HIS A 83 6.68 -1.53 -3.05
N THR A 84 6.89 -1.16 -1.81
CA THR A 84 7.16 -2.08 -0.70
C THR A 84 6.38 -1.67 0.55
N HIS A 85 6.10 -2.65 1.40
CA HIS A 85 5.58 -2.44 2.74
C HIS A 85 6.68 -2.79 3.75
N PRO A 86 7.41 -1.79 4.29
CA PRO A 86 8.53 -2.06 5.21
C PRO A 86 8.11 -2.72 6.52
N GLY A 87 6.88 -2.46 6.98
CA GLY A 87 6.36 -2.91 8.27
C GLY A 87 5.47 -4.14 8.23
N GLY A 88 5.26 -4.79 7.07
CA GLY A 88 4.37 -5.96 7.00
C GLY A 88 4.44 -6.73 5.69
N SER A 89 4.09 -8.02 5.74
CA SER A 89 3.79 -8.82 4.56
C SER A 89 2.34 -8.56 4.11
N GLU A 90 2.08 -8.74 2.83
CA GLU A 90 0.77 -8.56 2.21
C GLU A 90 0.25 -9.88 1.63
N VAL A 91 -1.05 -10.13 1.78
CA VAL A 91 -1.79 -11.17 1.04
C VAL A 91 -2.86 -10.49 0.21
N LEU A 92 -2.80 -10.66 -1.11
CA LEU A 92 -3.80 -10.18 -2.06
C LEU A 92 -4.78 -11.29 -2.40
N LEU A 93 -6.08 -10.95 -2.44
CA LEU A 93 -7.16 -11.82 -2.94
C LEU A 93 -7.94 -11.07 -4.03
N VAL A 94 -7.97 -11.62 -5.24
CA VAL A 94 -8.74 -11.05 -6.36
C VAL A 94 -10.22 -11.37 -6.19
N LEU A 95 -11.07 -10.35 -6.12
CA LEU A 95 -12.52 -10.47 -6.00
C LEU A 95 -13.23 -10.29 -7.34
N GLN A 96 -12.64 -9.51 -8.27
CA GLN A 96 -13.19 -9.26 -9.60
C GLN A 96 -12.07 -8.95 -10.59
N GLY A 97 -12.25 -9.37 -11.85
CA GLY A 97 -11.31 -9.12 -12.95
C GLY A 97 -10.08 -10.02 -12.89
N SER A 98 -8.99 -9.55 -13.52
CA SER A 98 -7.70 -10.23 -13.56
C SER A 98 -6.59 -9.24 -13.25
N ILE A 99 -5.67 -9.63 -12.38
CA ILE A 99 -4.54 -8.78 -11.92
C ILE A 99 -3.24 -9.49 -12.23
N CYS A 100 -2.37 -8.88 -13.04
CA CYS A 100 -0.98 -9.28 -13.16
C CYS A 100 -0.23 -8.77 -11.92
N ALA A 101 0.24 -9.67 -11.09
CA ALA A 101 0.93 -9.36 -9.85
C ALA A 101 2.33 -9.95 -9.85
N ARG A 102 3.29 -9.26 -9.20
CA ARG A 102 4.69 -9.66 -9.16
C ARG A 102 5.36 -9.17 -7.90
N PHE A 103 6.31 -9.97 -7.39
CA PHE A 103 7.35 -9.47 -6.50
C PHE A 103 8.75 -9.92 -6.95
N ILE A 104 9.79 -9.29 -6.41
CA ILE A 104 11.19 -9.57 -6.71
C ILE A 104 11.87 -10.00 -5.42
N SER A 105 12.52 -11.18 -5.44
CA SER A 105 13.29 -11.63 -4.26
C SER A 105 14.56 -10.81 -4.09
N SER A 106 14.89 -10.47 -2.84
CA SER A 106 16.11 -9.72 -2.52
C SER A 106 17.39 -10.56 -2.58
N SER A 107 17.29 -11.88 -2.37
CA SER A 107 18.46 -12.76 -2.30
C SER A 107 19.00 -13.14 -3.67
N ALA A 108 18.11 -13.44 -4.64
CA ALA A 108 18.50 -13.94 -5.97
C ALA A 108 18.04 -13.01 -7.11
N ASN A 109 17.41 -11.88 -6.80
CA ASN A 109 16.80 -10.95 -7.76
C ASN A 109 15.82 -11.65 -8.73
N THR A 110 15.21 -12.75 -8.26
CA THR A 110 14.27 -13.55 -9.04
C THR A 110 12.90 -12.89 -9.07
N VAL A 111 12.32 -12.87 -10.26
CA VAL A 111 10.99 -12.31 -10.52
C VAL A 111 9.93 -13.41 -10.39
N TYR A 112 8.99 -13.25 -9.47
CA TYR A 112 7.81 -14.11 -9.32
C TYR A 112 6.58 -13.38 -9.85
N LEU A 113 6.20 -13.69 -11.08
CA LEU A 113 5.12 -13.03 -11.82
C LEU A 113 3.99 -14.01 -12.12
N LYS A 114 2.74 -13.57 -11.91
CA LYS A 114 1.55 -14.36 -12.23
C LYS A 114 0.37 -13.43 -12.58
N THR A 115 -0.42 -13.82 -13.56
CA THR A 115 -1.77 -13.27 -13.73
C THR A 115 -2.73 -14.05 -12.85
N LEU A 116 -3.37 -13.35 -11.94
CA LEU A 116 -4.33 -13.86 -10.97
C LEU A 116 -5.74 -13.56 -11.48
N ASN A 117 -6.63 -14.52 -11.34
CA ASN A 117 -8.06 -14.40 -11.67
C ASN A 117 -8.88 -14.32 -10.38
N LYS A 118 -10.17 -14.03 -10.51
CA LYS A 118 -11.09 -14.04 -9.37
C LYS A 118 -10.97 -15.34 -8.55
N GLY A 119 -10.72 -15.19 -7.25
CA GLY A 119 -10.52 -16.27 -6.29
C GLY A 119 -9.04 -16.64 -6.08
N ASP A 120 -8.13 -16.21 -6.96
CA ASP A 120 -6.70 -16.44 -6.75
C ASP A 120 -6.14 -15.49 -5.69
N SER A 121 -5.11 -15.97 -4.98
CA SER A 121 -4.41 -15.23 -3.95
C SER A 121 -2.90 -15.27 -4.17
N MET A 122 -2.20 -14.19 -3.81
CA MET A 122 -0.74 -14.09 -3.87
C MET A 122 -0.20 -13.43 -2.61
N ILE A 123 0.97 -13.90 -2.14
CA ILE A 123 1.69 -13.34 -0.99
C ILE A 123 2.82 -12.43 -1.50
N PHE A 124 2.96 -11.26 -0.88
CA PHE A 124 4.12 -10.38 -1.02
C PHE A 124 4.84 -10.30 0.33
N PRO A 125 6.05 -10.90 0.43
CA PRO A 125 6.81 -10.86 1.67
C PRO A 125 7.23 -9.43 2.04
N GLN A 126 7.29 -9.16 3.35
CA GLN A 126 7.67 -7.86 3.91
C GLN A 126 8.94 -7.30 3.27
N GLY A 127 8.91 -6.03 2.90
CA GLY A 127 10.05 -5.29 2.36
C GLY A 127 10.38 -5.59 0.89
N LEU A 128 9.77 -6.59 0.25
CA LEU A 128 10.06 -6.90 -1.15
C LEU A 128 9.28 -6.00 -2.11
N LEU A 129 9.95 -5.53 -3.16
CA LEU A 129 9.33 -4.75 -4.23
C LEU A 129 8.31 -5.59 -5.00
N HIS A 130 7.10 -5.04 -5.12
CA HIS A 130 6.00 -5.68 -5.82
C HIS A 130 5.08 -4.67 -6.51
N PHE A 131 4.22 -5.14 -7.42
CA PHE A 131 3.20 -4.32 -8.09
C PHE A 131 1.95 -5.14 -8.40
N GLN A 132 0.84 -4.43 -8.69
CA GLN A 132 -0.38 -5.00 -9.26
C GLN A 132 -0.79 -4.18 -10.49
N LEU A 133 -1.07 -4.87 -11.60
CA LEU A 133 -1.54 -4.28 -12.87
C LEU A 133 -2.85 -4.93 -13.27
N ASN A 134 -3.86 -4.16 -13.63
CA ASN A 134 -5.08 -4.72 -14.20
C ASN A 134 -4.78 -5.32 -15.59
N ALA A 135 -4.81 -6.64 -15.68
CA ALA A 135 -4.58 -7.41 -16.91
C ALA A 135 -5.85 -7.66 -17.73
N GLY A 136 -7.01 -7.24 -17.22
CA GLY A 136 -8.32 -7.44 -17.87
C GLY A 136 -8.77 -6.22 -18.69
N LYS A 137 -9.91 -6.41 -19.39
CA LYS A 137 -10.57 -5.32 -20.13
C LYS A 137 -11.56 -4.52 -19.27
N GLY A 138 -12.01 -5.07 -18.15
CA GLY A 138 -12.90 -4.44 -17.18
C GLY A 138 -12.14 -4.00 -15.92
N ALA A 139 -12.85 -3.33 -15.00
CA ALA A 139 -12.28 -2.96 -13.70
C ALA A 139 -11.92 -4.22 -12.89
N ALA A 140 -10.81 -4.16 -12.20
CA ALA A 140 -10.39 -5.18 -11.25
C ALA A 140 -10.58 -4.68 -9.81
N LEU A 141 -10.98 -5.61 -8.94
CA LEU A 141 -11.14 -5.40 -7.50
C LEU A 141 -10.37 -6.47 -6.76
N ALA A 142 -9.56 -6.06 -5.81
CA ALA A 142 -8.94 -6.96 -4.84
C ALA A 142 -9.09 -6.42 -3.42
N VAL A 143 -8.97 -7.34 -2.46
CA VAL A 143 -8.72 -7.01 -1.06
C VAL A 143 -7.34 -7.52 -0.71
N VAL A 144 -6.60 -6.70 0.01
CA VAL A 144 -5.30 -7.07 0.57
C VAL A 144 -5.38 -7.06 2.10
N SER A 145 -4.67 -7.98 2.73
CA SER A 145 -4.48 -7.99 4.18
C SER A 145 -2.99 -7.95 4.51
N PHE A 146 -2.66 -7.30 5.61
CA PHE A 146 -1.27 -7.10 6.03
C PHE A 146 -1.02 -7.71 7.40
N SER A 147 0.21 -8.16 7.63
CA SER A 147 0.68 -8.65 8.93
C SER A 147 1.11 -7.51 9.87
N SER A 148 0.49 -6.34 9.73
CA SER A 148 0.80 -5.14 10.54
C SER A 148 -0.43 -4.23 10.58
N PRO A 149 -0.72 -3.54 11.69
CA PRO A 149 -1.76 -2.51 11.74
C PRO A 149 -1.34 -1.22 10.98
N SER A 150 -0.03 -1.03 10.73
CA SER A 150 0.57 0.09 10.01
C SER A 150 1.73 -0.44 9.14
N PRO A 151 1.46 -1.06 7.97
CA PRO A 151 2.47 -1.76 7.17
C PRO A 151 3.49 -0.81 6.51
N GLY A 152 3.22 0.49 6.50
CA GLY A 152 3.98 1.47 5.73
C GLY A 152 3.76 1.30 4.23
N LEU A 153 4.21 2.28 3.47
CA LEU A 153 4.18 2.25 2.00
C LEU A 153 5.33 3.10 1.46
N GLN A 154 6.16 2.51 0.61
CA GLN A 154 7.17 3.23 -0.15
C GLN A 154 7.03 2.88 -1.63
N ILE A 155 6.56 3.83 -2.43
CA ILE A 155 6.46 3.70 -3.89
C ILE A 155 7.81 4.13 -4.46
N LEU A 156 8.46 3.27 -5.25
CA LEU A 156 9.81 3.47 -5.76
C LEU A 156 9.94 4.76 -6.58
N ASP A 157 9.08 4.94 -7.57
CA ASP A 157 9.13 6.12 -8.43
C ASP A 157 8.84 7.41 -7.65
N PHE A 158 7.95 7.36 -6.67
CA PHE A 158 7.64 8.52 -5.84
C PHE A 158 8.79 8.87 -4.89
N ALA A 159 9.47 7.86 -4.34
CA ALA A 159 10.64 8.06 -3.49
C ALA A 159 11.79 8.77 -4.22
N LEU A 160 11.92 8.53 -5.53
CA LEU A 160 12.98 9.12 -6.36
C LEU A 160 12.58 10.46 -6.99
N PHE A 161 11.31 10.63 -7.40
CA PHE A 161 10.92 11.70 -8.33
C PHE A 161 9.78 12.61 -7.87
N THR A 162 9.20 12.42 -6.66
CA THR A 162 8.05 13.23 -6.19
C THR A 162 8.44 14.28 -5.14
N ASN A 163 9.73 14.43 -4.86
CA ASN A 163 10.26 15.28 -3.79
C ASN A 163 11.37 16.20 -4.30
N ASN A 164 12.08 16.87 -3.38
CA ASN A 164 13.19 17.77 -3.64
C ASN A 164 14.57 17.06 -3.64
N PHE A 165 14.64 15.76 -3.82
CA PHE A 165 15.91 15.03 -3.94
C PHE A 165 16.71 15.61 -5.12
N PRO A 166 17.94 16.14 -4.94
CA PRO A 166 18.69 16.79 -6.00
C PRO A 166 18.87 15.89 -7.21
N SER A 167 18.62 16.43 -8.42
CA SER A 167 18.64 15.66 -9.67
C SER A 167 20.00 15.00 -9.91
N GLU A 168 21.09 15.70 -9.65
CA GLU A 168 22.46 15.16 -9.78
C GLU A 168 22.75 13.98 -8.84
N LEU A 169 22.08 13.92 -7.69
CA LEU A 169 22.21 12.78 -6.78
C LEU A 169 21.35 11.59 -7.25
N VAL A 170 20.19 11.84 -7.85
CA VAL A 170 19.39 10.79 -8.48
C VAL A 170 20.17 10.18 -9.64
N GLU A 171 20.79 11.00 -10.50
CA GLU A 171 21.66 10.55 -11.60
C GLU A 171 22.84 9.72 -11.07
N ALA A 172 23.54 10.21 -10.06
CA ALA A 172 24.71 9.54 -9.49
C ALA A 172 24.39 8.20 -8.81
N THR A 173 23.15 8.03 -8.32
CA THR A 173 22.73 6.83 -7.56
C THR A 173 21.84 5.87 -8.36
N THR A 174 21.47 6.25 -9.58
CA THR A 174 20.74 5.41 -10.54
C THR A 174 21.55 5.33 -11.85
N PHE A 175 21.06 4.64 -12.84
CA PHE A 175 21.70 4.63 -14.19
C PHE A 175 20.91 5.53 -15.15
N LEU A 176 20.20 6.55 -14.64
CA LEU A 176 19.42 7.49 -15.42
C LEU A 176 20.26 8.72 -15.76
N ASP A 177 20.03 9.30 -16.94
CA ASP A 177 20.61 10.59 -17.33
C ASP A 177 19.74 11.78 -16.88
N ASP A 178 20.30 12.99 -16.97
CA ASP A 178 19.63 14.25 -16.61
C ASP A 178 18.27 14.43 -17.28
N ALA A 179 18.16 14.12 -18.58
CA ALA A 179 16.92 14.27 -19.32
C ALA A 179 15.82 13.32 -18.82
N GLN A 180 16.20 12.10 -18.46
CA GLN A 180 15.27 11.10 -17.89
C GLN A 180 14.82 11.52 -16.50
N VAL A 181 15.74 11.98 -15.63
CA VAL A 181 15.41 12.44 -14.28
C VAL A 181 14.47 13.63 -14.33
N LYS A 182 14.78 14.67 -15.12
CA LYS A 182 13.94 15.86 -15.29
C LYS A 182 12.56 15.53 -15.86
N LYS A 183 12.48 14.61 -16.83
CA LYS A 183 11.22 14.14 -17.37
C LYS A 183 10.34 13.48 -16.30
N LEU A 184 10.91 12.58 -15.48
CA LEU A 184 10.18 11.86 -14.45
C LEU A 184 9.73 12.81 -13.34
N LYS A 185 10.59 13.70 -12.88
CA LYS A 185 10.22 14.76 -11.90
C LYS A 185 9.11 15.65 -12.44
N GLY A 186 9.19 16.08 -13.71
CA GLY A 186 8.14 16.89 -14.34
C GLY A 186 6.77 16.20 -14.39
N ILE A 187 6.73 14.87 -14.57
CA ILE A 187 5.49 14.09 -14.57
C ILE A 187 4.96 13.88 -13.15
N LEU A 188 5.85 13.64 -12.19
CA LEU A 188 5.50 13.22 -10.82
C LEU A 188 5.48 14.39 -9.81
N GLY A 189 5.84 15.61 -10.24
CA GLY A 189 5.74 16.81 -9.42
C GLY A 189 6.93 17.06 -8.50
N GLY A 190 8.08 16.43 -8.75
CA GLY A 190 9.30 16.67 -7.97
C GLY A 190 10.03 17.94 -8.37
N THR A 191 10.90 18.40 -7.46
CA THR A 191 11.79 19.57 -7.59
C THR A 191 13.23 19.18 -7.25
N GLY A 192 14.21 20.03 -7.54
CA GLY A 192 15.64 19.75 -7.24
C GLY A 192 16.46 19.34 -8.43
#